data_e9f3caee20947b1a055405bf69a7a07d
#
_entry.id   e9f3caee20947b1a055405bf69a7a07d
#
_cell.length_a   1.000
_cell.length_b   1.000
_cell.length_c   1.000
_cell.angle_alpha   90.00
_cell.angle_beta   90.00
_cell.angle_gamma   90.00
#
_symmetry.space_group_name_H-M   'P 1'
#
loop_
_entity.id
_entity.type
_entity.pdbx_description
1 polymer ?
#
loop_
_entity_poly.entity_id
_entity_poly.type
_entity_poly.pdbx_seq_one_letter_code
_entity_poly.pdbx_strand_id
1 'polypeptide(L)'
;MLDEAIHTAAARPALQTGSKLVEIGCLAGGDNFHVALFGVAHPAAQVQFAGLALHKPAEADALHAALNQEVKNHGQWPVLQIGASGRNFQCPRATLELTMVFVLDNYDSFTYNLVQYLGELGAEVVVRRNDEVTPEEVEAMKPDRILLSPGPCTPGEAGILVPLIRHMAGKTPILGVCLGHQAIGEAFGGKVVRAKTLMHGKTSAVDHDGTGIFSGLPTPLTCTRYHSLIVEQKSLPAELEVTARTAEAGNSGPGSETVIMGLRHRTLPIEGVQFHPESVLTEGGHQMIRNFLDM
;
A
#
# COMPACT_ATOMS: atom_id res chain seq x y z
N MET A 1 -27.47 -39.06 15.72
CA MET A 1 -27.59 -38.40 17.02
C MET A 1 -26.25 -37.67 17.26
N LEU A 2 -26.16 -36.48 16.69
CA LEU A 2 -25.03 -35.56 16.82
C LEU A 2 -25.63 -34.18 17.07
N ASP A 3 -26.34 -34.07 18.21
CA ASP A 3 -26.87 -32.83 18.72
C ASP A 3 -26.48 -32.78 20.20
N GLU A 4 -25.37 -32.15 20.50
CA GLU A 4 -25.18 -31.53 21.79
C GLU A 4 -23.92 -30.65 21.81
N ALA A 5 -24.20 -29.41 22.12
CA ALA A 5 -23.30 -28.40 22.67
C ALA A 5 -22.25 -27.77 21.73
N ILE A 6 -22.73 -26.97 20.75
CA ILE A 6 -21.99 -25.83 20.31
C ILE A 6 -22.23 -24.70 21.31
N HIS A 7 -21.36 -24.54 22.28
CA HIS A 7 -21.31 -23.31 23.08
C HIS A 7 -20.53 -22.28 22.30
N THR A 8 -21.24 -21.56 21.40
CA THR A 8 -20.76 -20.32 20.81
C THR A 8 -20.80 -19.23 21.88
N ALA A 9 -19.66 -18.87 22.43
CA ALA A 9 -19.52 -17.59 23.10
C ALA A 9 -19.54 -16.51 22.02
N ALA A 10 -20.73 -16.02 21.70
CA ALA A 10 -20.91 -14.87 20.82
C ALA A 10 -20.44 -13.62 21.57
N ALA A 11 -19.21 -13.17 21.31
CA ALA A 11 -18.78 -11.85 21.65
C ALA A 11 -19.40 -10.87 20.62
N ARG A 12 -20.21 -9.92 21.10
CA ARG A 12 -20.78 -8.86 20.26
C ARG A 12 -19.66 -8.01 19.67
N PRO A 13 -19.70 -7.66 18.38
CA PRO A 13 -18.70 -6.79 17.79
C PRO A 13 -18.85 -5.38 18.36
N ALA A 14 -17.82 -4.89 19.00
CA ALA A 14 -17.65 -3.47 19.23
C ALA A 14 -17.21 -2.85 17.88
N LEU A 15 -18.14 -2.17 17.23
CA LEU A 15 -17.85 -1.29 16.09
C LEU A 15 -16.95 -0.15 16.59
N GLN A 16 -15.65 -0.30 16.42
CA GLN A 16 -14.71 0.82 16.43
C GLN A 16 -14.09 0.92 15.03
N THR A 17 -14.18 2.12 14.51
CA THR A 17 -13.72 2.58 13.22
C THR A 17 -12.29 2.11 12.89
N GLY A 18 -12.12 1.38 11.79
CA GLY A 18 -10.86 1.25 11.07
C GLY A 18 -10.19 -0.12 11.05
N SER A 19 -10.55 -1.08 11.89
CA SER A 19 -9.95 -2.42 11.86
C SER A 19 -11.05 -3.49 11.83
N LYS A 20 -11.08 -4.32 10.80
CA LYS A 20 -11.96 -5.50 10.80
C LYS A 20 -11.32 -6.62 11.61
N LEU A 21 -11.92 -6.93 12.73
CA LEU A 21 -11.55 -8.06 13.56
C LEU A 21 -11.92 -9.36 12.83
N VAL A 22 -10.92 -10.18 12.53
CA VAL A 22 -11.14 -11.59 12.17
C VAL A 22 -11.09 -12.39 13.46
N GLU A 23 -12.23 -12.91 13.92
CA GLU A 23 -12.25 -13.78 15.09
C GLU A 23 -11.74 -15.17 14.71
N ILE A 24 -10.68 -15.60 15.39
CA ILE A 24 -10.21 -16.98 15.34
C ILE A 24 -10.86 -17.70 16.50
N GLY A 25 -11.83 -18.56 16.21
CA GLY A 25 -12.49 -19.41 17.19
C GLY A 25 -11.77 -20.77 17.33
N CYS A 26 -11.53 -21.19 18.56
CA CYS A 26 -11.08 -22.55 18.83
C CYS A 26 -12.28 -23.39 19.26
N LEU A 27 -12.56 -24.46 18.54
CA LEU A 27 -13.55 -25.47 18.92
C LEU A 27 -12.82 -26.66 19.55
N ALA A 28 -13.14 -26.96 20.80
CA ALA A 28 -12.62 -28.14 21.48
C ALA A 28 -13.61 -29.29 21.31
N GLY A 29 -13.15 -30.40 20.73
CA GLY A 29 -13.94 -31.65 20.59
C GLY A 29 -13.07 -32.86 20.88
N GLY A 30 -13.20 -33.48 22.05
CA GLY A 30 -12.41 -34.64 22.47
C GLY A 30 -10.90 -34.33 22.53
N ASP A 31 -10.07 -35.25 22.04
CA ASP A 31 -8.60 -35.10 22.05
C ASP A 31 -8.03 -34.25 20.91
N ASN A 32 -8.89 -33.60 20.10
CA ASN A 32 -8.50 -32.77 18.97
C ASN A 32 -9.07 -31.36 19.10
N PHE A 33 -8.23 -30.35 18.78
CA PHE A 33 -8.66 -28.97 18.68
C PHE A 33 -8.87 -28.63 17.21
N HIS A 34 -10.00 -28.00 16.90
CA HIS A 34 -10.27 -27.44 15.59
C HIS A 34 -10.14 -25.92 15.67
N VAL A 35 -9.28 -25.34 14.87
CA VAL A 35 -9.20 -23.89 14.71
C VAL A 35 -10.06 -23.51 13.52
N ALA A 36 -11.15 -22.82 13.76
CA ALA A 36 -12.00 -22.27 12.70
C ALA A 36 -11.68 -20.77 12.55
N LEU A 37 -11.36 -20.36 11.33
CA LEU A 37 -11.16 -18.97 10.98
C LEU A 37 -12.48 -18.41 10.46
N PHE A 38 -13.07 -17.43 11.19
CA PHE A 38 -14.28 -16.76 10.79
C PHE A 38 -13.93 -15.34 10.33
N GLY A 39 -14.18 -15.01 9.08
CA GLY A 39 -13.98 -13.67 8.56
C GLY A 39 -14.46 -13.55 7.13
N VAL A 40 -14.72 -12.32 6.68
CA VAL A 40 -14.93 -12.04 5.25
C VAL A 40 -13.55 -12.15 4.61
N ALA A 41 -13.33 -13.27 3.91
CA ALA A 41 -12.06 -13.51 3.24
C ALA A 41 -11.85 -12.49 2.12
N HIS A 42 -10.84 -11.67 2.23
CA HIS A 42 -10.23 -11.00 1.09
C HIS A 42 -9.11 -11.94 0.60
N PRO A 43 -9.04 -12.29 -0.70
CA PRO A 43 -8.07 -13.26 -1.23
C PRO A 43 -6.60 -12.86 -1.06
N ALA A 44 -6.33 -11.64 -0.64
CA ALA A 44 -4.98 -11.10 -0.43
C ALA A 44 -4.57 -10.96 1.04
N ALA A 45 -5.43 -11.31 2.01
CA ALA A 45 -5.07 -11.20 3.42
C ALA A 45 -4.00 -12.23 3.81
N GLN A 46 -2.82 -11.76 4.21
CA GLN A 46 -1.80 -12.61 4.83
C GLN A 46 -2.14 -12.79 6.30
N VAL A 47 -2.35 -14.03 6.74
CA VAL A 47 -2.57 -14.35 8.15
C VAL A 47 -1.21 -14.52 8.82
N GLN A 48 -0.82 -13.58 9.66
CA GLN A 48 0.33 -13.76 10.55
C GLN A 48 -0.15 -14.42 11.84
N PHE A 49 0.35 -15.62 12.12
CA PHE A 49 0.09 -16.32 13.38
C PHE A 49 1.10 -15.84 14.43
N ALA A 50 0.74 -14.81 15.19
CA ALA A 50 1.49 -14.46 16.39
C ALA A 50 1.11 -15.43 17.51
N GLY A 51 2.02 -16.36 17.86
CA GLY A 51 1.87 -17.20 19.06
C GLY A 51 1.61 -18.70 18.86
N LEU A 52 1.56 -19.23 17.64
CA LEU A 52 1.72 -20.67 17.45
C LEU A 52 3.19 -21.02 17.73
N ALA A 53 3.48 -21.67 18.84
CA ALA A 53 4.78 -22.22 19.14
C ALA A 53 5.01 -23.47 18.26
N LEU A 54 5.25 -23.26 16.96
CA LEU A 54 5.77 -24.29 16.07
C LEU A 54 7.25 -24.44 16.39
N HIS A 55 7.67 -25.68 16.64
CA HIS A 55 9.03 -25.96 17.13
C HIS A 55 10.13 -25.71 16.07
N LYS A 56 9.73 -25.42 14.82
CA LYS A 56 10.67 -25.09 13.71
C LYS A 56 10.09 -24.03 12.77
N PRO A 57 10.89 -23.03 12.37
CA PRO A 57 10.48 -21.99 11.42
C PRO A 57 9.96 -22.55 10.08
N ALA A 58 10.58 -23.60 9.57
CA ALA A 58 10.19 -24.25 8.32
C ALA A 58 8.78 -24.86 8.33
N GLU A 59 8.27 -25.24 9.51
CA GLU A 59 6.90 -25.77 9.67
C GLU A 59 5.87 -24.63 9.61
N ALA A 60 6.23 -23.45 10.10
CA ALA A 60 5.39 -22.26 10.03
C ALA A 60 5.23 -21.77 8.59
N ASP A 61 6.33 -21.74 7.83
CA ASP A 61 6.35 -21.33 6.43
C ASP A 61 5.54 -22.29 5.53
N ALA A 62 5.69 -23.60 5.76
CA ALA A 62 4.94 -24.62 5.02
C ALA A 62 3.42 -24.55 5.32
N LEU A 63 3.05 -24.32 6.57
CA LEU A 63 1.66 -24.15 6.98
C LEU A 63 1.06 -22.88 6.36
N HIS A 64 1.79 -21.78 6.38
CA HIS A 64 1.39 -20.52 5.77
C HIS A 64 1.17 -20.67 4.25
N ALA A 65 2.10 -21.33 3.56
CA ALA A 65 1.98 -21.58 2.13
C ALA A 65 0.77 -22.47 1.79
N ALA A 66 0.52 -23.51 2.58
CA ALA A 66 -0.62 -24.41 2.40
C ALA A 66 -1.96 -23.70 2.60
N LEU A 67 -2.09 -22.89 3.66
CA LEU A 67 -3.30 -22.12 3.95
C LEU A 67 -3.62 -21.09 2.86
N ASN A 68 -2.61 -20.38 2.40
CA ASN A 68 -2.76 -19.41 1.31
C ASN A 68 -3.16 -20.08 -0.01
N GLN A 69 -2.68 -21.31 -0.28
CA GLN A 69 -3.03 -22.06 -1.48
C GLN A 69 -4.49 -22.55 -1.42
N GLU A 70 -4.96 -23.02 -0.26
CA GLU A 70 -6.35 -23.45 -0.05
C GLU A 70 -7.34 -22.30 -0.20
N VAL A 71 -7.03 -21.12 0.35
CA VAL A 71 -7.85 -19.91 0.18
C VAL A 71 -7.93 -19.49 -1.29
N LYS A 72 -6.82 -19.55 -2.03
CA LYS A 72 -6.81 -19.23 -3.47
C LYS A 72 -7.66 -20.20 -4.29
N ASN A 73 -7.65 -21.50 -3.92
CA ASN A 73 -8.33 -22.52 -4.71
C ASN A 73 -9.83 -22.61 -4.43
N HIS A 74 -10.28 -22.33 -3.22
CA HIS A 74 -11.65 -22.62 -2.78
C HIS A 74 -12.42 -21.39 -2.28
N GLY A 75 -11.79 -20.21 -2.14
CA GLY A 75 -12.43 -18.99 -1.63
C GLY A 75 -12.94 -19.11 -0.19
N GLN A 76 -12.62 -20.20 0.50
CA GLN A 76 -13.00 -20.48 1.88
C GLN A 76 -11.77 -20.86 2.69
N TRP A 77 -11.77 -20.45 3.96
CA TRP A 77 -10.70 -20.80 4.89
C TRP A 77 -10.82 -22.27 5.32
N PRO A 78 -9.73 -23.04 5.26
CA PRO A 78 -9.74 -24.43 5.71
C PRO A 78 -9.89 -24.54 7.23
N VAL A 79 -10.57 -25.60 7.68
CA VAL A 79 -10.56 -25.99 9.09
C VAL A 79 -9.28 -26.77 9.36
N LEU A 80 -8.40 -26.21 10.16
CA LEU A 80 -7.14 -26.86 10.53
C LEU A 80 -7.38 -27.78 11.74
N GLN A 81 -7.09 -29.08 11.60
CA GLN A 81 -7.05 -30.01 12.71
C GLN A 81 -5.63 -30.06 13.28
N ILE A 82 -5.45 -29.59 14.49
CA ILE A 82 -4.19 -29.69 15.21
C ILE A 82 -4.36 -30.72 16.33
N GLY A 83 -3.65 -31.85 16.22
CA GLY A 83 -3.62 -32.88 17.28
C GLY A 83 -2.95 -32.32 18.53
N ALA A 84 -3.67 -32.36 19.67
CA ALA A 84 -3.16 -31.86 20.93
C ALA A 84 -2.56 -32.99 21.77
N SER A 85 -1.27 -32.92 22.05
CA SER A 85 -0.65 -33.65 23.15
C SER A 85 -0.84 -32.83 24.45
N GLY A 86 -1.89 -33.11 25.17
CA GLY A 86 -2.04 -33.00 26.64
C GLY A 86 -1.57 -31.73 27.37
N ARG A 87 -1.66 -30.51 26.84
CA ARG A 87 -1.38 -29.29 27.62
C ARG A 87 -2.51 -28.27 27.44
N ASN A 88 -2.82 -27.51 28.48
CA ASN A 88 -3.77 -26.41 28.46
C ASN A 88 -3.39 -25.40 27.35
N PHE A 89 -4.10 -25.44 26.26
CA PHE A 89 -3.92 -24.53 25.14
C PHE A 89 -4.83 -23.32 25.35
N GLN A 90 -4.24 -22.16 25.58
CA GLN A 90 -4.96 -20.90 25.54
C GLN A 90 -4.94 -20.41 24.12
N CYS A 91 -6.09 -20.40 23.44
CA CYS A 91 -6.18 -19.91 22.07
C CYS A 91 -5.77 -18.43 22.02
N PRO A 92 -4.70 -18.06 21.32
CA PRO A 92 -4.35 -16.66 21.18
C PRO A 92 -5.41 -15.95 20.34
N ARG A 93 -5.95 -14.85 20.83
CA ARG A 93 -6.75 -13.94 20.01
C ARG A 93 -5.82 -13.29 18.99
N ALA A 94 -5.88 -13.71 17.74
CA ALA A 94 -5.21 -13.01 16.67
C ALA A 94 -6.20 -11.97 16.08
N THR A 95 -5.87 -10.71 16.25
CA THR A 95 -6.50 -9.61 15.52
C THR A 95 -5.73 -9.40 14.24
N LEU A 96 -6.39 -9.55 13.10
CA LEU A 96 -5.83 -9.10 11.83
C LEU A 96 -6.08 -7.59 11.76
N GLU A 97 -5.06 -6.81 12.03
CA GLU A 97 -5.10 -5.39 11.74
C GLU A 97 -4.82 -5.23 10.24
N LEU A 98 -5.86 -4.92 9.46
CA LEU A 98 -5.68 -4.57 8.06
C LEU A 98 -5.18 -3.13 8.01
N THR A 99 -4.10 -2.90 7.26
CA THR A 99 -3.60 -1.55 7.00
C THR A 99 -4.65 -0.76 6.23
N MET A 100 -5.20 0.30 6.83
CA MET A 100 -6.14 1.18 6.15
C MET A 100 -5.39 2.22 5.34
N VAL A 101 -5.59 2.21 4.02
CA VAL A 101 -5.02 3.18 3.10
C VAL A 101 -6.11 4.15 2.64
N PHE A 102 -5.93 5.43 2.93
CA PHE A 102 -6.72 6.49 2.33
C PHE A 102 -6.15 6.84 0.97
N VAL A 103 -6.98 6.81 -0.07
CA VAL A 103 -6.61 7.20 -1.44
C VAL A 103 -7.34 8.49 -1.78
N LEU A 104 -6.56 9.57 -2.04
CA LEU A 104 -7.10 10.82 -2.58
C LEU A 104 -7.18 10.68 -4.10
N ASP A 105 -8.38 10.62 -4.65
CA ASP A 105 -8.64 10.54 -6.08
C ASP A 105 -8.65 11.95 -6.69
N ASN A 106 -7.68 12.24 -7.54
CA ASN A 106 -7.56 13.50 -8.27
C ASN A 106 -8.23 13.43 -9.65
N TYR A 107 -9.36 12.70 -9.76
CA TYR A 107 -10.12 12.55 -11.01
C TYR A 107 -9.32 11.88 -12.13
N ASP A 108 -8.56 10.85 -11.78
CA ASP A 108 -7.76 10.08 -12.72
C ASP A 108 -8.33 8.67 -12.95
N SER A 109 -8.36 8.24 -14.21
CA SER A 109 -8.86 6.91 -14.57
C SER A 109 -7.97 5.77 -14.09
N PHE A 110 -6.71 6.03 -13.80
CA PHE A 110 -5.77 5.04 -13.27
C PHE A 110 -5.78 4.92 -11.75
N THR A 111 -6.50 5.79 -11.03
CA THR A 111 -6.65 5.70 -9.56
C THR A 111 -7.10 4.30 -9.14
N TYR A 112 -8.06 3.72 -9.82
CA TYR A 112 -8.61 2.41 -9.46
C TYR A 112 -7.65 1.24 -9.74
N ASN A 113 -6.65 1.39 -10.61
CA ASN A 113 -5.59 0.40 -10.74
C ASN A 113 -4.69 0.39 -9.49
N LEU A 114 -4.39 1.56 -8.92
CA LEU A 114 -3.69 1.65 -7.62
C LEU A 114 -4.52 1.06 -6.49
N VAL A 115 -5.83 1.35 -6.46
CA VAL A 115 -6.77 0.75 -5.49
C VAL A 115 -6.78 -0.77 -5.60
N GLN A 116 -6.77 -1.31 -6.83
CA GLN A 116 -6.70 -2.74 -7.06
C GLN A 116 -5.39 -3.33 -6.51
N TYR A 117 -4.23 -2.71 -6.78
CA TYR A 117 -2.94 -3.17 -6.25
C TYR A 117 -2.92 -3.18 -4.72
N LEU A 118 -3.43 -2.11 -4.08
CA LEU A 118 -3.57 -2.05 -2.63
C LEU A 118 -4.46 -3.17 -2.08
N GLY A 119 -5.61 -3.41 -2.72
CA GLY A 119 -6.52 -4.49 -2.36
C GLY A 119 -5.90 -5.88 -2.55
N GLU A 120 -5.20 -6.14 -3.64
CA GLU A 120 -4.48 -7.40 -3.89
C GLU A 120 -3.36 -7.65 -2.85
N LEU A 121 -2.79 -6.58 -2.30
CA LEU A 121 -1.80 -6.62 -1.24
C LEU A 121 -2.41 -6.70 0.17
N GLY A 122 -3.75 -6.74 0.28
CA GLY A 122 -4.47 -6.95 1.54
C GLY A 122 -4.77 -5.69 2.33
N ALA A 123 -4.65 -4.50 1.75
CA ALA A 123 -5.03 -3.26 2.41
C ALA A 123 -6.55 -3.05 2.40
N GLU A 124 -7.08 -2.41 3.45
CA GLU A 124 -8.41 -1.81 3.44
C GLU A 124 -8.32 -0.43 2.81
N VAL A 125 -9.08 -0.18 1.73
CA VAL A 125 -8.93 1.05 0.95
C VAL A 125 -10.16 1.94 1.08
N VAL A 126 -9.94 3.20 1.46
CA VAL A 126 -10.97 4.25 1.47
C VAL A 126 -10.63 5.28 0.41
N VAL A 127 -11.46 5.42 -0.61
CA VAL A 127 -11.27 6.39 -1.70
C VAL A 127 -12.19 7.58 -1.51
N ARG A 128 -11.65 8.80 -1.64
CA ARG A 128 -12.42 10.05 -1.72
C ARG A 128 -11.80 10.96 -2.77
N ARG A 129 -12.65 11.73 -3.43
CA ARG A 129 -12.20 12.76 -4.37
C ARG A 129 -11.63 13.97 -3.66
N ASN A 130 -10.75 14.67 -4.32
CA ASN A 130 -9.97 15.78 -3.77
C ASN A 130 -10.81 17.03 -3.40
N ASP A 131 -12.08 17.06 -3.78
CA ASP A 131 -13.07 18.11 -3.48
C ASP A 131 -14.24 17.63 -2.59
N GLU A 132 -14.22 16.35 -2.17
CA GLU A 132 -15.31 15.76 -1.37
C GLU A 132 -15.02 15.74 0.14
N VAL A 133 -13.79 16.00 0.54
CA VAL A 133 -13.34 15.91 1.95
C VAL A 133 -12.38 17.05 2.29
N THR A 134 -12.23 17.31 3.59
CA THR A 134 -11.21 18.21 4.13
C THR A 134 -10.01 17.45 4.70
N PRO A 135 -8.84 18.09 4.87
CA PRO A 135 -7.70 17.47 5.53
C PRO A 135 -8.01 16.97 6.96
N GLU A 136 -8.86 17.69 7.71
CA GLU A 136 -9.26 17.35 9.07
C GLU A 136 -10.16 16.10 9.09
N GLU A 137 -11.04 15.94 8.10
CA GLU A 137 -11.86 14.74 7.95
C GLU A 137 -11.02 13.53 7.62
N VAL A 138 -9.98 13.69 6.77
CA VAL A 138 -9.02 12.61 6.49
C VAL A 138 -8.24 12.23 7.76
N GLU A 139 -7.77 13.21 8.54
CA GLU A 139 -7.10 12.95 9.82
C GLU A 139 -8.01 12.21 10.80
N ALA A 140 -9.30 12.60 10.86
CA ALA A 140 -10.29 11.94 11.73
C ALA A 140 -10.56 10.47 11.36
N MET A 141 -10.34 10.07 10.10
CA MET A 141 -10.41 8.67 9.65
C MET A 141 -9.24 7.84 10.18
N LYS A 142 -8.14 8.47 10.63
CA LYS A 142 -6.91 7.84 11.14
C LYS A 142 -6.34 6.79 10.17
N PRO A 143 -6.05 7.16 8.93
CA PRO A 143 -5.47 6.21 7.98
C PRO A 143 -4.05 5.81 8.41
N ASP A 144 -3.71 4.54 8.21
CA ASP A 144 -2.35 4.05 8.44
C ASP A 144 -1.40 4.54 7.34
N ARG A 145 -1.94 4.79 6.13
CA ARG A 145 -1.20 5.27 4.95
C ARG A 145 -2.09 6.19 4.11
N ILE A 146 -1.46 7.10 3.37
CA ILE A 146 -2.14 7.97 2.40
C ILE A 146 -1.49 7.80 1.04
N LEU A 147 -2.29 7.47 0.01
CA LEU A 147 -1.88 7.46 -1.38
C LEU A 147 -2.55 8.62 -2.12
N LEU A 148 -1.74 9.43 -2.80
CA LEU A 148 -2.19 10.55 -3.61
C LEU A 148 -2.11 10.13 -5.08
N SER A 149 -3.26 10.06 -5.75
CA SER A 149 -3.36 9.54 -7.11
C SER A 149 -2.75 10.48 -8.18
N PRO A 150 -2.51 9.97 -9.37
CA PRO A 150 -2.39 10.81 -10.55
C PRO A 150 -3.60 11.73 -10.71
N GLY A 151 -3.51 12.71 -11.62
CA GLY A 151 -4.62 13.59 -11.95
C GLY A 151 -4.27 14.60 -13.02
N PRO A 152 -5.28 15.30 -13.56
CA PRO A 152 -5.09 16.40 -14.50
C PRO A 152 -4.65 17.69 -13.80
N CYS A 153 -4.33 18.70 -14.60
CA CYS A 153 -4.02 20.06 -14.16
C CYS A 153 -2.73 20.19 -13.33
N THR A 154 -2.69 21.13 -12.43
CA THR A 154 -1.56 21.40 -11.53
C THR A 154 -1.91 21.01 -10.09
N PRO A 155 -0.93 20.76 -9.21
CA PRO A 155 -1.20 20.44 -7.82
C PRO A 155 -2.06 21.48 -7.08
N GLY A 156 -1.81 22.77 -7.36
CA GLY A 156 -2.57 23.87 -6.74
C GLY A 156 -4.03 23.95 -7.18
N GLU A 157 -4.41 23.32 -8.30
CA GLU A 157 -5.78 23.24 -8.82
C GLU A 157 -6.51 21.95 -8.39
N ALA A 158 -5.83 21.04 -7.69
CA ALA A 158 -6.33 19.72 -7.31
C ALA A 158 -6.95 19.71 -5.89
N GLY A 159 -7.87 20.63 -5.62
CA GLY A 159 -8.63 20.65 -4.37
C GLY A 159 -7.75 20.66 -3.13
N ILE A 160 -7.95 19.65 -2.25
CA ILE A 160 -7.21 19.56 -0.98
C ILE A 160 -5.80 18.94 -1.12
N LEU A 161 -5.34 18.58 -2.31
CA LEU A 161 -4.12 17.76 -2.51
C LEU A 161 -2.89 18.34 -1.78
N VAL A 162 -2.53 19.59 -2.04
CA VAL A 162 -1.38 20.26 -1.38
C VAL A 162 -1.65 20.54 0.10
N PRO A 163 -2.83 21.09 0.50
CA PRO A 163 -3.23 21.22 1.90
C PRO A 163 -3.16 19.91 2.69
N LEU A 164 -3.61 18.80 2.13
CA LEU A 164 -3.60 17.48 2.79
C LEU A 164 -2.16 17.02 3.09
N ILE A 165 -1.23 17.16 2.14
CA ILE A 165 0.18 16.81 2.37
C ILE A 165 0.73 17.59 3.55
N ARG A 166 0.54 18.92 3.59
CA ARG A 166 1.02 19.79 4.68
C ARG A 166 0.40 19.44 6.02
N HIS A 167 -0.89 19.10 6.02
CA HIS A 167 -1.64 18.77 7.23
C HIS A 167 -1.23 17.43 7.82
N MET A 168 -0.99 16.43 6.95
CA MET A 168 -0.67 15.06 7.36
C MET A 168 0.84 14.77 7.46
N ALA A 169 1.69 15.71 7.06
CA ALA A 169 3.15 15.56 7.13
C ALA A 169 3.60 15.24 8.56
N GLY A 170 4.32 14.12 8.72
CA GLY A 170 4.79 13.61 10.01
C GLY A 170 3.74 12.89 10.87
N LYS A 171 2.48 12.82 10.43
CA LYS A 171 1.41 12.08 11.12
C LYS A 171 1.18 10.70 10.50
N THR A 172 1.25 10.60 9.19
CA THR A 172 0.92 9.40 8.42
C THR A 172 1.86 9.27 7.22
N PRO A 173 2.37 8.09 6.87
CA PRO A 173 3.14 7.88 5.66
C PRO A 173 2.35 8.23 4.40
N ILE A 174 3.01 8.90 3.45
CA ILE A 174 2.39 9.40 2.22
C ILE A 174 3.17 8.91 0.99
N LEU A 175 2.46 8.35 0.01
CA LEU A 175 2.97 8.10 -1.33
C LEU A 175 2.22 8.95 -2.37
N GLY A 176 2.95 9.75 -3.14
CA GLY A 176 2.40 10.51 -4.26
C GLY A 176 2.75 9.91 -5.61
N VAL A 177 1.75 9.75 -6.49
CA VAL A 177 1.93 9.23 -7.85
C VAL A 177 1.63 10.33 -8.86
N CYS A 178 2.54 10.61 -9.77
CA CYS A 178 2.45 11.59 -10.86
C CYS A 178 2.05 12.99 -10.33
N LEU A 179 0.79 13.39 -10.38
CA LEU A 179 0.31 14.65 -9.79
C LEU A 179 0.57 14.70 -8.28
N GLY A 180 0.38 13.57 -7.56
CA GLY A 180 0.70 13.46 -6.14
C GLY A 180 2.17 13.70 -5.82
N HIS A 181 3.09 13.19 -6.67
CA HIS A 181 4.52 13.48 -6.57
C HIS A 181 4.83 14.97 -6.80
N GLN A 182 4.22 15.59 -7.79
CA GLN A 182 4.36 17.02 -8.04
C GLN A 182 3.85 17.86 -6.87
N ALA A 183 2.73 17.42 -6.27
CA ALA A 183 2.17 18.06 -5.09
C ALA A 183 3.10 17.96 -3.86
N ILE A 184 3.83 16.86 -3.69
CA ILE A 184 4.87 16.75 -2.66
C ILE A 184 5.94 17.82 -2.92
N GLY A 185 6.44 17.94 -4.14
CA GLY A 185 7.39 18.99 -4.50
C GLY A 185 6.90 20.39 -4.13
N GLU A 186 5.64 20.72 -4.49
CA GLU A 186 5.02 22.02 -4.23
C GLU A 186 4.71 22.25 -2.74
N ALA A 187 4.28 21.24 -2.02
CA ALA A 187 3.93 21.33 -0.60
C ALA A 187 5.10 21.81 0.26
N PHE A 188 6.32 21.41 -0.10
CA PHE A 188 7.56 21.80 0.57
C PHE A 188 8.27 23.00 -0.07
N GLY A 189 7.66 23.67 -1.05
CA GLY A 189 8.16 24.93 -1.61
C GLY A 189 8.92 24.82 -2.95
N GLY A 190 8.98 23.62 -3.54
CA GLY A 190 9.48 23.42 -4.90
C GLY A 190 8.51 23.96 -5.95
N LYS A 191 8.99 24.09 -7.18
CA LYS A 191 8.18 24.53 -8.31
C LYS A 191 7.85 23.38 -9.24
N VAL A 192 6.61 23.37 -9.73
CA VAL A 192 6.16 22.48 -10.79
C VAL A 192 6.16 23.28 -12.11
N VAL A 193 6.87 22.76 -13.09
CA VAL A 193 7.08 23.45 -14.36
C VAL A 193 6.75 22.54 -15.53
N ARG A 194 6.57 23.13 -16.71
CA ARG A 194 6.33 22.37 -17.93
C ARG A 194 7.60 21.63 -18.36
N ALA A 195 7.50 20.32 -18.60
CA ALA A 195 8.59 19.52 -19.16
C ALA A 195 8.91 19.98 -20.59
N LYS A 196 10.17 19.90 -20.99
CA LYS A 196 10.58 20.19 -22.37
C LYS A 196 10.00 19.20 -23.38
N THR A 197 9.79 17.95 -22.92
CA THR A 197 9.24 16.87 -23.74
C THR A 197 7.97 16.33 -23.11
N LEU A 198 6.87 16.37 -23.88
CA LEU A 198 5.61 15.75 -23.48
C LEU A 198 5.76 14.22 -23.50
N MET A 199 5.40 13.59 -22.38
CA MET A 199 5.38 12.14 -22.25
C MET A 199 3.93 11.67 -22.14
N HIS A 200 3.49 10.81 -23.06
CA HIS A 200 2.16 10.23 -23.05
C HIS A 200 2.23 8.76 -23.47
N GLY A 201 2.04 7.85 -22.52
CA GLY A 201 2.07 6.40 -22.74
C GLY A 201 3.41 5.85 -23.21
N LYS A 202 4.50 6.58 -22.96
CA LYS A 202 5.85 6.15 -23.31
C LYS A 202 6.58 5.62 -22.10
N THR A 203 7.40 4.61 -22.30
CA THR A 203 8.32 4.10 -21.28
C THR A 203 9.64 4.87 -21.29
N SER A 204 10.28 4.90 -20.12
CA SER A 204 11.65 5.39 -19.96
C SER A 204 12.38 4.50 -18.96
N ALA A 205 13.67 4.35 -19.14
CA ALA A 205 14.54 3.79 -18.12
C ALA A 205 14.73 4.83 -17.01
N VAL A 206 14.64 4.37 -15.77
CA VAL A 206 14.72 5.18 -14.55
C VAL A 206 15.77 4.57 -13.62
N ASP A 207 16.80 5.35 -13.33
CA ASP A 207 17.79 5.01 -12.30
C ASP A 207 17.29 5.47 -10.94
N HIS A 208 17.44 4.61 -9.92
CA HIS A 208 17.01 4.89 -8.55
C HIS A 208 18.02 4.44 -7.50
N ASP A 209 17.86 4.92 -6.26
CA ASP A 209 18.78 4.68 -5.15
C ASP A 209 18.66 3.29 -4.49
N GLY A 210 17.63 2.51 -4.86
CA GLY A 210 17.39 1.17 -4.33
C GLY A 210 16.83 1.14 -2.90
N THR A 211 16.34 2.26 -2.38
CA THR A 211 15.83 2.40 -1.00
C THR A 211 14.37 2.84 -0.97
N GLY A 212 13.73 2.77 0.22
CA GLY A 212 12.31 3.12 0.38
C GLY A 212 11.42 2.31 -0.55
N ILE A 213 10.56 2.97 -1.31
CA ILE A 213 9.67 2.29 -2.27
C ILE A 213 10.41 1.55 -3.39
N PHE A 214 11.68 1.85 -3.64
CA PHE A 214 12.52 1.17 -4.63
C PHE A 214 13.29 -0.03 -4.07
N SER A 215 13.12 -0.37 -2.80
CA SER A 215 13.82 -1.50 -2.16
C SER A 215 13.55 -2.81 -2.88
N GLY A 216 14.64 -3.55 -3.19
CA GLY A 216 14.56 -4.85 -3.86
C GLY A 216 14.23 -4.81 -5.35
N LEU A 217 14.14 -3.63 -5.96
CA LEU A 217 13.89 -3.47 -7.39
C LEU A 217 15.19 -3.39 -8.20
N PRO A 218 15.20 -3.85 -9.47
CA PRO A 218 16.34 -3.69 -10.35
C PRO A 218 16.52 -2.23 -10.78
N THR A 219 17.74 -1.81 -11.05
CA THR A 219 18.04 -0.50 -11.63
C THR A 219 18.88 -0.68 -12.88
N PRO A 220 18.57 -0.02 -14.02
CA PRO A 220 17.40 0.85 -14.21
C PRO A 220 16.07 0.08 -14.28
N LEU A 221 14.95 0.77 -13.94
CA LEU A 221 13.59 0.29 -14.11
C LEU A 221 12.97 0.81 -15.39
N THR A 222 12.16 0.00 -16.08
CA THR A 222 11.28 0.48 -17.15
C THR A 222 10.01 1.05 -16.52
N CYS A 223 9.75 2.35 -16.74
CA CYS A 223 8.60 3.04 -16.14
C CYS A 223 7.76 3.76 -17.18
N THR A 224 6.44 3.67 -17.07
CA THR A 224 5.47 4.36 -17.95
C THR A 224 5.26 5.80 -17.48
N ARG A 225 5.22 6.73 -18.41
CA ARG A 225 5.08 8.17 -18.16
C ARG A 225 3.89 8.76 -18.93
N TYR A 226 3.07 9.59 -18.23
CA TYR A 226 1.90 10.29 -18.77
C TYR A 226 1.88 11.74 -18.27
N HIS A 227 2.98 12.49 -18.37
CA HIS A 227 3.04 13.82 -17.79
C HIS A 227 3.58 14.88 -18.75
N SER A 228 3.08 16.10 -18.58
CA SER A 228 3.57 17.32 -19.20
C SER A 228 4.22 18.28 -18.21
N LEU A 229 4.05 18.02 -16.91
CA LEU A 229 4.61 18.78 -15.81
C LEU A 229 5.64 17.93 -15.06
N ILE A 230 6.62 18.60 -14.44
CA ILE A 230 7.68 18.00 -13.64
C ILE A 230 8.03 18.91 -12.45
N VAL A 231 8.58 18.32 -11.39
CA VAL A 231 9.22 19.09 -10.32
C VAL A 231 10.55 19.66 -10.84
N GLU A 232 10.73 20.96 -10.70
CA GLU A 232 11.92 21.64 -11.16
C GLU A 232 13.12 21.36 -10.24
N GLN A 233 14.19 20.82 -10.81
CA GLN A 233 15.43 20.49 -10.07
C GLN A 233 16.03 21.69 -9.34
N LYS A 234 16.00 22.89 -9.95
CA LYS A 234 16.66 24.09 -9.39
C LYS A 234 15.97 24.67 -8.18
N SER A 235 14.66 24.42 -8.03
CA SER A 235 13.83 24.90 -6.95
C SER A 235 13.55 23.84 -5.89
N LEU A 236 14.17 22.64 -6.01
CA LEU A 236 13.96 21.56 -5.06
C LEU A 236 14.41 21.99 -3.65
N PRO A 237 13.51 21.98 -2.65
CA PRO A 237 13.85 22.38 -1.30
C PRO A 237 14.79 21.37 -0.62
N ALA A 238 15.55 21.84 0.38
CA ALA A 238 16.56 21.05 1.05
C ALA A 238 15.99 19.86 1.84
N GLU A 239 14.72 19.93 2.23
CA GLU A 239 13.97 18.89 2.93
C GLU A 239 13.69 17.67 2.07
N LEU A 240 13.70 17.84 0.73
CA LEU A 240 13.49 16.76 -0.23
C LEU A 240 14.80 16.28 -0.83
N GLU A 241 14.88 14.99 -1.09
CA GLU A 241 15.95 14.37 -1.84
C GLU A 241 15.41 13.65 -3.07
N VAL A 242 16.22 13.60 -4.11
CA VAL A 242 15.89 12.89 -5.34
C VAL A 242 16.32 11.44 -5.20
N THR A 243 15.36 10.52 -5.29
CA THR A 243 15.58 9.08 -5.17
C THR A 243 15.63 8.37 -6.52
N ALA A 244 15.06 9.00 -7.57
CA ALA A 244 15.08 8.44 -8.91
C ALA A 244 15.13 9.53 -9.99
N ARG A 245 15.74 9.20 -11.14
CA ARG A 245 15.88 10.06 -12.31
C ARG A 245 15.72 9.27 -13.60
N THR A 246 15.37 9.95 -14.70
CA THR A 246 15.50 9.33 -16.02
C THR A 246 16.94 8.96 -16.28
N ALA A 247 17.19 7.69 -16.70
CA ALA A 247 18.53 7.21 -17.00
C ALA A 247 19.12 7.94 -18.21
N GLU A 248 20.43 8.23 -18.16
CA GLU A 248 21.12 8.92 -19.28
C GLU A 248 21.10 8.08 -20.56
N ALA A 249 21.25 6.75 -20.45
CA ALA A 249 21.25 5.85 -21.59
C ALA A 249 19.93 5.79 -22.38
N GLY A 250 18.81 6.13 -21.76
CA GLY A 250 17.49 6.21 -22.41
C GLY A 250 17.11 7.58 -22.94
N ASN A 251 17.96 8.58 -22.73
CA ASN A 251 17.68 9.99 -22.94
C ASN A 251 18.58 10.63 -24.04
N SER A 252 18.88 9.87 -25.10
CA SER A 252 19.96 10.13 -26.07
C SER A 252 19.60 11.10 -27.23
N GLY A 253 18.67 12.04 -27.03
CA GLY A 253 18.37 13.07 -28.06
C GLY A 253 19.01 14.44 -27.78
N PRO A 254 19.28 15.27 -28.78
CA PRO A 254 19.69 16.65 -28.57
C PRO A 254 18.61 17.40 -27.78
N GLY A 255 18.93 17.87 -26.56
CA GLY A 255 17.99 18.58 -25.69
C GLY A 255 17.24 17.67 -24.69
N SER A 256 17.67 16.42 -24.53
CA SER A 256 17.13 15.53 -23.48
C SER A 256 17.36 16.11 -22.08
N GLU A 257 16.29 16.13 -21.29
CA GLU A 257 16.29 16.65 -19.93
C GLU A 257 16.31 15.50 -18.94
N THR A 258 17.24 15.54 -17.97
CA THR A 258 17.16 14.63 -16.83
C THR A 258 16.01 15.07 -15.94
N VAL A 259 15.00 14.22 -15.82
CA VAL A 259 13.77 14.48 -15.07
C VAL A 259 13.84 13.77 -13.72
N ILE A 260 13.41 14.46 -12.68
CA ILE A 260 13.18 13.84 -11.36
C ILE A 260 12.02 12.85 -11.50
N MET A 261 12.30 11.60 -11.18
CA MET A 261 11.35 10.50 -11.29
C MET A 261 10.95 9.94 -9.91
N GLY A 262 11.70 10.27 -8.85
CA GLY A 262 11.41 9.93 -7.48
C GLY A 262 11.89 11.01 -6.53
N LEU A 263 11.08 11.27 -5.49
CA LEU A 263 11.37 12.18 -4.37
C LEU A 263 11.09 11.48 -3.06
N ARG A 264 11.88 11.84 -2.04
CA ARG A 264 11.62 11.46 -0.65
C ARG A 264 11.90 12.64 0.27
N HIS A 265 11.09 12.79 1.32
CA HIS A 265 11.40 13.72 2.39
C HIS A 265 12.47 13.10 3.31
N ARG A 266 13.48 13.88 3.68
CA ARG A 266 14.68 13.37 4.41
C ARG A 266 14.39 12.81 5.79
N THR A 267 13.33 13.25 6.44
CA THR A 267 13.02 12.90 7.84
C THR A 267 11.59 12.42 8.06
N LEU A 268 10.68 12.70 7.14
CA LEU A 268 9.28 12.27 7.22
C LEU A 268 9.03 11.10 6.26
N PRO A 269 8.10 10.19 6.58
CA PRO A 269 7.76 9.06 5.72
C PRO A 269 6.90 9.54 4.53
N ILE A 270 7.48 10.32 3.63
CA ILE A 270 6.82 10.87 2.46
C ILE A 270 7.68 10.58 1.24
N GLU A 271 7.13 9.84 0.29
CA GLU A 271 7.78 9.51 -0.97
C GLU A 271 6.85 9.80 -2.15
N GLY A 272 7.41 9.98 -3.33
CA GLY A 272 6.64 10.20 -4.54
C GLY A 272 7.36 9.77 -5.80
N VAL A 273 6.60 9.28 -6.79
CA VAL A 273 7.08 8.89 -8.11
C VAL A 273 6.36 9.65 -9.21
N GLN A 274 7.13 10.16 -10.21
CA GLN A 274 6.58 10.90 -11.35
C GLN A 274 5.95 9.98 -12.39
N PHE A 275 6.33 8.73 -12.42
CA PHE A 275 5.80 7.69 -13.31
C PHE A 275 4.60 6.97 -12.69
N HIS A 276 4.01 6.04 -13.44
CA HIS A 276 2.80 5.30 -13.06
C HIS A 276 3.14 3.85 -12.67
N PRO A 277 3.27 3.52 -11.37
CA PRO A 277 3.54 2.14 -10.92
C PRO A 277 2.41 1.17 -11.25
N GLU A 278 1.18 1.67 -11.40
CA GLU A 278 -0.01 0.88 -11.72
C GLU A 278 -0.13 0.51 -13.19
N SER A 279 0.73 1.06 -14.04
CA SER A 279 0.75 0.73 -15.47
C SER A 279 1.36 -0.64 -15.71
N VAL A 280 0.74 -1.44 -16.57
CA VAL A 280 1.23 -2.78 -16.95
C VAL A 280 2.62 -2.79 -17.59
N LEU A 281 3.07 -1.67 -18.14
CA LEU A 281 4.40 -1.50 -18.73
C LEU A 281 5.44 -0.99 -17.72
N THR A 282 5.04 -0.74 -16.48
CA THR A 282 5.99 -0.37 -15.40
C THR A 282 6.43 -1.64 -14.68
N GLU A 283 7.73 -1.86 -14.64
CA GLU A 283 8.32 -2.98 -13.92
C GLU A 283 8.22 -2.77 -12.40
N GLY A 284 7.92 -3.83 -11.66
CA GLY A 284 7.96 -3.83 -10.20
C GLY A 284 6.88 -2.98 -9.49
N GLY A 285 5.81 -2.58 -10.20
CA GLY A 285 4.78 -1.71 -9.62
C GLY A 285 4.15 -2.27 -8.33
N HIS A 286 3.78 -3.56 -8.31
CA HIS A 286 3.27 -4.20 -7.09
C HIS A 286 4.29 -4.18 -5.94
N GLN A 287 5.59 -4.38 -6.24
CA GLN A 287 6.62 -4.33 -5.21
C GLN A 287 6.76 -2.92 -4.62
N MET A 288 6.65 -1.87 -5.44
CA MET A 288 6.66 -0.48 -4.95
C MET A 288 5.50 -0.22 -3.99
N ILE A 289 4.28 -0.66 -4.35
CA ILE A 289 3.10 -0.49 -3.49
C ILE A 289 3.23 -1.34 -2.21
N ARG A 290 3.82 -2.54 -2.28
CA ARG A 290 4.14 -3.34 -1.08
C ARG A 290 5.14 -2.61 -0.18
N ASN A 291 6.23 -2.09 -0.75
CA ASN A 291 7.23 -1.32 0.02
C ASN A 291 6.60 -0.10 0.69
N PHE A 292 5.64 0.56 0.03
CA PHE A 292 4.86 1.64 0.64
C PHE A 292 3.99 1.16 1.80
N LEU A 293 3.36 -0.01 1.70
CA LEU A 293 2.58 -0.59 2.79
C LEU A 293 3.46 -1.00 3.99
N ASP A 294 4.73 -1.25 3.77
CA ASP A 294 5.70 -1.65 4.80
C ASP A 294 6.45 -0.44 5.43
N MET A 295 6.18 0.81 4.99
CA MET A 295 6.80 2.04 5.54
C MET A 295 6.45 2.28 7.03
#